data_180348503a67546a0091c13dcf9c6d52
#
_entry.id   180348503a67546a0091c13dcf9c6d52
#
_cell.length_a   1.000
_cell.length_b   1.000
_cell.length_c   1.000
_cell.angle_alpha   90.00
_cell.angle_beta   90.00
_cell.angle_gamma   90.00
#
_symmetry.space_group_name_H-M   'P 1'
#
loop_
_entity.id
_entity.type
_entity.pdbx_description
1 polymer ?
#
loop_
_entity_poly.entity_id
_entity_poly.type
_entity_poly.pdbx_seq_one_letter_code
_entity_poly.pdbx_strand_id
1 'polypeptide(L)'
;MILKSFDHLKQALQENEKLFLLIYKSGSAQSDCAHERIARAGRQAEAPVYLADVNEVNDIHTAYGITTAPSLLEFSGQKLRNVTRGCQTESWYVSTLSGKGFSQAAGIDGKPAKRVTVYTTPTCTWCNTIKTYFKEKNINFTEINVASDPSRAEEMVRKSGQQGVPQTDIN
;
A
#
# COMPACT_ATOMS: atom_id res chain seq x y z
N MET A 1 -17.01 -7.55 8.93
CA MET A 1 -17.25 -9.00 9.19
C MET A 1 -15.91 -9.67 9.48
N ILE A 2 -15.89 -10.67 10.41
CA ILE A 2 -14.63 -11.35 10.79
C ILE A 2 -14.55 -12.68 10.05
N LEU A 3 -13.43 -12.94 9.38
CA LEU A 3 -13.13 -14.22 8.73
C LEU A 3 -12.49 -15.18 9.74
N LYS A 4 -12.86 -16.45 9.65
CA LYS A 4 -12.35 -17.50 10.54
C LYS A 4 -11.53 -18.58 9.81
N SER A 5 -11.48 -18.54 8.47
CA SER A 5 -10.73 -19.47 7.65
C SER A 5 -10.56 -18.95 6.23
N PHE A 6 -9.62 -19.54 5.48
CA PHE A 6 -9.43 -19.25 4.07
C PHE A 6 -10.63 -19.64 3.19
N ASP A 7 -11.33 -20.72 3.56
CA ASP A 7 -12.56 -21.12 2.82
C ASP A 7 -13.67 -20.09 2.99
N HIS A 8 -13.78 -19.48 4.17
CA HIS A 8 -14.73 -18.40 4.41
C HIS A 8 -14.37 -17.15 3.53
N LEU A 9 -13.08 -16.87 3.33
CA LEU A 9 -12.64 -15.83 2.40
C LEU A 9 -13.00 -16.19 0.95
N LYS A 10 -12.80 -17.44 0.51
CA LYS A 10 -13.18 -17.88 -0.84
C LYS A 10 -14.66 -17.68 -1.11
N GLN A 11 -15.51 -18.04 -0.17
CA GLN A 11 -16.94 -17.82 -0.29
C GLN A 11 -17.27 -16.32 -0.42
N ALA A 12 -16.70 -15.48 0.46
CA ALA A 12 -16.89 -14.04 0.38
C ALA A 12 -16.44 -13.44 -0.96
N LEU A 13 -15.35 -13.96 -1.55
CA LEU A 13 -14.85 -13.55 -2.86
C LEU A 13 -15.74 -13.99 -4.02
N GLN A 14 -16.52 -15.07 -3.86
CA GLN A 14 -17.52 -15.50 -4.87
C GLN A 14 -18.78 -14.63 -4.83
N GLU A 15 -19.15 -14.17 -3.65
CA GLU A 15 -20.36 -13.37 -3.43
C GLU A 15 -20.17 -11.88 -3.75
N ASN A 16 -18.91 -11.41 -3.80
CA ASN A 16 -18.60 -9.99 -3.97
C ASN A 16 -17.61 -9.75 -5.10
N GLU A 17 -17.97 -8.90 -6.05
CA GLU A 17 -17.08 -8.51 -7.15
C GLU A 17 -15.87 -7.70 -6.63
N LYS A 18 -16.09 -6.88 -5.61
CA LYS A 18 -15.07 -6.10 -4.91
C LYS A 18 -15.14 -6.35 -3.41
N LEU A 19 -13.98 -6.59 -2.78
CA LEU A 19 -13.87 -6.89 -1.37
C LEU A 19 -12.56 -6.34 -0.80
N PHE A 20 -12.62 -5.83 0.43
CA PHE A 20 -11.45 -5.43 1.20
C PHE A 20 -11.25 -6.37 2.39
N LEU A 21 -9.99 -6.74 2.64
CA LEU A 21 -9.61 -7.57 3.78
C LEU A 21 -8.48 -6.91 4.57
N LEU A 22 -8.72 -6.57 5.82
CA LEU A 22 -7.67 -6.19 6.74
C LEU A 22 -7.14 -7.43 7.46
N ILE A 23 -5.89 -7.76 7.21
CA ILE A 23 -5.11 -8.71 8.02
C ILE A 23 -4.44 -7.92 9.13
N TYR A 24 -4.72 -8.25 10.38
CA TYR A 24 -4.21 -7.55 11.55
C TYR A 24 -3.73 -8.54 12.62
N LYS A 25 -2.99 -8.05 13.60
CA LYS A 25 -2.55 -8.81 14.77
C LYS A 25 -3.05 -8.09 16.01
N SER A 26 -3.99 -8.69 16.73
CA SER A 26 -4.50 -8.14 17.98
C SER A 26 -3.38 -7.96 19.02
N GLY A 27 -3.42 -6.85 19.77
CA GLY A 27 -2.38 -6.46 20.72
C GLY A 27 -1.16 -5.76 20.10
N SER A 28 -1.21 -5.41 18.81
CA SER A 28 -0.20 -4.59 18.15
C SER A 28 -0.73 -3.18 17.93
N ALA A 29 -0.05 -2.15 18.46
CA ALA A 29 -0.47 -0.75 18.35
C ALA A 29 -0.75 -0.29 16.91
N GLN A 30 0.03 -0.76 15.94
CA GLN A 30 -0.19 -0.47 14.53
C GLN A 30 -1.43 -1.16 13.96
N SER A 31 -1.70 -2.39 14.40
CA SER A 31 -2.89 -3.13 13.99
C SER A 31 -4.15 -2.54 14.63
N ASP A 32 -4.08 -2.15 15.89
CA ASP A 32 -5.19 -1.50 16.60
C ASP A 32 -5.53 -0.16 15.93
N CYS A 33 -4.50 0.64 15.57
CA CYS A 33 -4.65 1.87 14.79
C CYS A 33 -5.38 1.61 13.46
N ALA A 34 -4.97 0.60 12.68
CA ALA A 34 -5.59 0.29 11.40
C ALA A 34 -7.03 -0.22 11.57
N HIS A 35 -7.26 -1.08 12.57
CA HIS A 35 -8.57 -1.63 12.89
C HIS A 35 -9.58 -0.54 13.26
N GLU A 36 -9.22 0.40 14.14
CA GLU A 36 -10.08 1.53 14.50
C GLU A 36 -10.43 2.42 13.31
N ARG A 37 -9.40 2.80 12.51
CA ARG A 37 -9.59 3.69 11.37
C ARG A 37 -10.44 3.05 10.27
N ILE A 38 -10.20 1.77 9.98
CA ILE A 38 -10.99 1.06 8.98
C ILE A 38 -12.42 0.81 9.45
N ALA A 39 -12.65 0.61 10.75
CA ALA A 39 -13.99 0.49 11.32
C ALA A 39 -14.81 1.78 11.16
N ARG A 40 -14.15 2.94 11.28
CA ARG A 40 -14.79 4.25 11.03
C ARG A 40 -15.05 4.47 9.53
N ALA A 41 -14.03 4.26 8.70
CA ALA A 41 -14.11 4.41 7.26
C ALA A 41 -15.08 3.42 6.60
N GLY A 42 -15.17 2.21 7.12
CA GLY A 42 -16.03 1.14 6.60
C GLY A 42 -17.54 1.46 6.62
N ARG A 43 -17.96 2.44 7.42
CA ARG A 43 -19.35 2.95 7.42
C ARG A 43 -19.72 3.67 6.13
N GLN A 44 -18.71 4.14 5.37
CA GLN A 44 -18.85 4.86 4.10
C GLN A 44 -18.37 4.01 2.92
N ALA A 45 -18.05 2.73 3.17
CA ALA A 45 -17.53 1.84 2.14
C ALA A 45 -18.62 1.38 1.17
N GLU A 46 -18.31 1.38 -0.12
CA GLU A 46 -19.17 0.83 -1.19
C GLU A 46 -19.02 -0.68 -1.33
N ALA A 47 -17.95 -1.26 -0.78
CA ALA A 47 -17.66 -2.68 -0.84
C ALA A 47 -17.45 -3.25 0.57
N PRO A 48 -17.75 -4.54 0.80
CA PRO A 48 -17.62 -5.15 2.11
C PRO A 48 -16.17 -5.17 2.59
N VAL A 49 -16.01 -4.89 3.89
CA VAL A 49 -14.73 -4.93 4.59
C VAL A 49 -14.72 -6.12 5.55
N TYR A 50 -13.78 -7.02 5.33
CA TYR A 50 -13.53 -8.18 6.16
C TYR A 50 -12.27 -7.99 7.01
N LEU A 51 -12.21 -8.69 8.13
CA LEU A 51 -11.13 -8.64 9.10
C LEU A 51 -10.62 -10.07 9.34
N ALA A 52 -9.30 -10.26 9.40
CA ALA A 52 -8.68 -11.53 9.79
C ALA A 52 -7.56 -11.26 10.80
N ASP A 53 -7.69 -11.82 12.00
CA ASP A 53 -6.65 -11.77 13.02
C ASP A 53 -5.66 -12.91 12.81
N VAL A 54 -4.38 -12.60 12.61
CA VAL A 54 -3.34 -13.61 12.42
C VAL A 54 -3.10 -14.47 13.67
N ASN A 55 -3.56 -14.05 14.84
CA ASN A 55 -3.51 -14.87 16.05
C ASN A 55 -4.54 -16.00 16.03
N GLU A 56 -5.64 -15.84 15.28
CA GLU A 56 -6.73 -16.80 15.17
C GLU A 56 -6.74 -17.57 13.85
N VAL A 57 -6.32 -16.89 12.76
CA VAL A 57 -6.44 -17.41 11.39
C VAL A 57 -5.10 -17.31 10.67
N ASN A 58 -4.42 -18.45 10.53
CA ASN A 58 -3.07 -18.53 9.95
C ASN A 58 -3.03 -18.89 8.47
N ASP A 59 -4.12 -19.37 7.90
CA ASP A 59 -4.18 -19.87 6.52
C ASP A 59 -4.29 -18.74 5.48
N ILE A 60 -4.96 -17.65 5.81
CA ILE A 60 -5.20 -16.53 4.89
C ILE A 60 -3.91 -15.78 4.55
N HIS A 61 -3.18 -15.33 5.58
CA HIS A 61 -1.96 -14.53 5.34
C HIS A 61 -0.88 -15.36 4.64
N THR A 62 -0.79 -16.66 4.94
CA THR A 62 0.14 -17.58 4.30
C THR A 62 -0.20 -17.78 2.82
N ALA A 63 -1.49 -17.95 2.48
CA ALA A 63 -1.94 -18.16 1.11
C ALA A 63 -1.60 -16.98 0.17
N TYR A 64 -1.55 -15.76 0.70
CA TYR A 64 -1.20 -14.54 -0.07
C TYR A 64 0.22 -14.03 0.17
N GLY A 65 1.05 -14.76 0.90
CA GLY A 65 2.44 -14.37 1.18
C GLY A 65 2.54 -13.07 2.01
N ILE A 66 1.55 -12.81 2.87
CA ILE A 66 1.55 -11.62 3.72
C ILE A 66 2.35 -11.89 4.98
N THR A 67 3.46 -11.17 5.14
CA THR A 67 4.42 -11.33 6.25
C THR A 67 4.34 -10.21 7.28
N THR A 68 3.53 -9.17 7.03
CA THR A 68 3.42 -8.00 7.90
C THR A 68 1.96 -7.71 8.25
N ALA A 69 1.69 -7.37 9.51
CA ALA A 69 0.40 -6.87 9.98
C ALA A 69 0.60 -5.47 10.61
N PRO A 70 -0.33 -4.53 10.39
CA PRO A 70 -1.53 -4.66 9.58
C PRO A 70 -1.25 -4.59 8.07
N SER A 71 -2.05 -5.29 7.27
CA SER A 71 -2.05 -5.20 5.81
C SER A 71 -3.49 -5.19 5.28
N LEU A 72 -3.82 -4.20 4.46
CA LEU A 72 -5.09 -4.13 3.76
C LEU A 72 -4.93 -4.73 2.35
N LEU A 73 -5.72 -5.74 2.07
CA LEU A 73 -5.81 -6.41 0.77
C LEU A 73 -7.05 -5.94 0.04
N GLU A 74 -6.89 -5.59 -1.23
CA GLU A 74 -7.98 -5.22 -2.13
C GLU A 74 -8.18 -6.32 -3.18
N PHE A 75 -9.39 -6.84 -3.26
CA PHE A 75 -9.79 -7.85 -4.23
C PHE A 75 -10.78 -7.28 -5.25
N SER A 76 -10.66 -7.74 -6.50
CA SER A 76 -11.62 -7.49 -7.57
C SER A 76 -11.70 -8.71 -8.48
N GLY A 77 -12.92 -9.22 -8.68
CA GLY A 77 -13.17 -10.44 -9.46
C GLY A 77 -12.37 -11.63 -8.93
N GLN A 78 -12.38 -11.86 -7.62
CA GLN A 78 -11.66 -12.94 -6.91
C GLN A 78 -10.11 -12.86 -6.97
N LYS A 79 -9.55 -11.82 -7.60
CA LYS A 79 -8.11 -11.64 -7.70
C LYS A 79 -7.62 -10.55 -6.76
N LEU A 80 -6.53 -10.83 -6.07
CA LEU A 80 -5.80 -9.82 -5.29
C LEU A 80 -5.26 -8.76 -6.23
N ARG A 81 -5.65 -7.49 -6.03
CA ARG A 81 -5.23 -6.36 -6.86
C ARG A 81 -4.16 -5.53 -6.19
N ASN A 82 -4.30 -5.32 -4.88
CA ASN A 82 -3.38 -4.44 -4.15
C ASN A 82 -3.19 -4.91 -2.71
N VAL A 83 -2.03 -4.60 -2.14
CA VAL A 83 -1.68 -4.83 -0.74
C VAL A 83 -1.07 -3.56 -0.17
N THR A 84 -1.74 -2.94 0.78
CA THR A 84 -1.21 -1.78 1.50
C THR A 84 -0.83 -2.16 2.91
N ARG A 85 0.43 -1.93 3.28
CA ARG A 85 0.99 -2.30 4.59
C ARG A 85 0.97 -1.14 5.56
N GLY A 86 0.85 -1.45 6.85
CA GLY A 86 0.87 -0.48 7.94
C GLY A 86 -0.46 0.24 8.15
N CYS A 87 -0.54 1.04 9.24
CA CYS A 87 -1.69 1.87 9.52
C CYS A 87 -1.68 3.12 8.62
N GLN A 88 -2.76 3.32 7.86
CA GLN A 88 -2.95 4.51 7.01
C GLN A 88 -3.84 5.55 7.70
N THR A 89 -3.94 6.76 7.14
CA THR A 89 -4.85 7.80 7.66
C THR A 89 -6.31 7.41 7.45
N GLU A 90 -7.22 7.95 8.26
CA GLU A 90 -8.66 7.69 8.12
C GLU A 90 -9.17 8.13 6.74
N SER A 91 -8.75 9.31 6.26
CA SER A 91 -9.10 9.81 4.92
C SER A 91 -8.63 8.89 3.81
N TRP A 92 -7.47 8.25 3.98
CA TRP A 92 -6.98 7.26 3.04
C TRP A 92 -7.91 6.03 2.99
N TYR A 93 -8.32 5.51 4.15
CA TYR A 93 -9.26 4.39 4.19
C TYR A 93 -10.61 4.75 3.57
N VAL A 94 -11.16 5.92 3.90
CA VAL A 94 -12.43 6.40 3.31
C VAL A 94 -12.34 6.45 1.79
N SER A 95 -11.30 7.04 1.22
CA SER A 95 -11.13 7.15 -0.25
C SER A 95 -10.94 5.79 -0.90
N THR A 96 -10.19 4.89 -0.28
CA THR A 96 -9.92 3.53 -0.80
C THR A 96 -11.18 2.68 -0.78
N LEU A 97 -11.93 2.70 0.33
CA LEU A 97 -13.12 1.88 0.52
C LEU A 97 -14.34 2.38 -0.27
N SER A 98 -14.43 3.70 -0.53
CA SER A 98 -15.53 4.30 -1.29
C SER A 98 -15.38 4.15 -2.82
N GLY A 99 -14.47 3.31 -3.30
CA GLY A 99 -14.28 3.09 -4.73
C GLY A 99 -13.79 4.31 -5.52
N LYS A 100 -13.72 5.49 -4.86
CA LYS A 100 -13.12 6.71 -5.44
C LYS A 100 -11.60 6.55 -5.54
N GLY A 101 -11.13 5.31 -5.78
CA GLY A 101 -9.77 4.86 -5.75
C GLY A 101 -8.82 5.98 -5.35
N PHE A 102 -7.93 5.77 -4.41
CA PHE A 102 -6.82 6.69 -4.30
C PHE A 102 -6.03 6.56 -5.62
N SER A 103 -6.51 7.21 -6.67
CA SER A 103 -5.63 7.76 -7.69
C SER A 103 -4.66 8.57 -6.89
N GLN A 104 -3.48 8.00 -6.62
CA GLN A 104 -2.42 8.53 -5.79
C GLN A 104 -2.67 10.00 -5.43
N ALA A 105 -3.12 10.21 -4.18
CA ALA A 105 -3.31 11.51 -3.55
C ALA A 105 -3.63 12.66 -4.54
N ALA A 106 -4.90 13.00 -4.69
CA ALA A 106 -5.20 14.40 -4.98
C ALA A 106 -4.60 15.20 -3.81
N GLY A 107 -3.62 16.02 -4.10
CA GLY A 107 -3.11 17.00 -3.13
C GLY A 107 -4.30 17.80 -2.61
N ILE A 108 -4.17 18.37 -1.42
CA ILE A 108 -5.17 19.18 -0.73
C ILE A 108 -5.84 20.26 -1.63
N ASP A 109 -5.28 20.49 -2.82
CA ASP A 109 -5.69 21.51 -3.80
C ASP A 109 -6.32 20.93 -5.11
N GLY A 110 -6.76 19.67 -5.13
CA GLY A 110 -7.43 19.10 -6.32
C GLY A 110 -6.53 18.88 -7.54
N LYS A 111 -5.22 19.04 -7.40
CA LYS A 111 -4.23 18.73 -8.45
C LYS A 111 -3.92 17.22 -8.45
N PRO A 112 -3.68 16.59 -9.62
CA PRO A 112 -3.29 15.19 -9.68
C PRO A 112 -2.03 14.98 -8.85
N ALA A 113 -2.03 13.94 -8.00
CA ALA A 113 -0.87 13.64 -7.15
C ALA A 113 0.35 13.37 -8.02
N LYS A 114 1.42 14.05 -7.67
CA LYS A 114 2.70 13.87 -8.32
C LYS A 114 3.27 12.50 -7.98
N ARG A 115 3.63 11.74 -8.99
CA ARG A 115 4.35 10.48 -8.79
C ARG A 115 5.82 10.79 -8.52
N VAL A 116 6.32 10.36 -7.37
CA VAL A 116 7.73 10.53 -6.99
C VAL A 116 8.47 9.23 -7.27
N THR A 117 9.48 9.30 -8.11
CA THR A 117 10.40 8.19 -8.40
C THR A 117 11.80 8.58 -7.96
N VAL A 118 12.46 7.71 -7.21
CA VAL A 118 13.84 7.93 -6.73
C VAL A 118 14.76 6.89 -7.35
N TYR A 119 15.71 7.35 -8.13
CA TYR A 119 16.76 6.51 -8.71
C TYR A 119 17.93 6.43 -7.72
N THR A 120 18.36 5.21 -7.41
CA THR A 120 19.33 4.92 -6.34
C THR A 120 20.37 3.89 -6.77
N THR A 121 21.44 3.76 -5.95
CA THR A 121 22.35 2.61 -5.97
C THR A 121 22.54 2.07 -4.55
N PRO A 122 22.91 0.79 -4.36
CA PRO A 122 22.99 0.17 -3.03
C PRO A 122 23.99 0.84 -2.09
N THR A 123 25.09 1.39 -2.63
CA THR A 123 26.19 2.00 -1.85
C THR A 123 26.04 3.50 -1.65
N CYS A 124 24.95 4.09 -2.09
CA CYS A 124 24.73 5.53 -2.08
C CYS A 124 24.22 6.02 -0.71
N THR A 125 25.04 6.67 0.07
CA THR A 125 24.66 7.25 1.38
C THR A 125 23.58 8.32 1.24
N TRP A 126 23.70 9.23 0.26
CA TRP A 126 22.73 10.29 0.00
C TRP A 126 21.38 9.75 -0.45
N CYS A 127 21.35 8.58 -1.11
CA CYS A 127 20.10 7.91 -1.48
C CYS A 127 19.33 7.47 -0.22
N ASN A 128 20.02 7.00 0.81
CA ASN A 128 19.39 6.65 2.09
C ASN A 128 18.84 7.89 2.80
N THR A 129 19.58 9.00 2.76
CA THR A 129 19.13 10.27 3.35
C THR A 129 17.82 10.76 2.72
N ILE A 130 17.74 10.80 1.39
CA ILE A 130 16.51 11.25 0.70
C ILE A 130 15.32 10.31 0.96
N LYS A 131 15.54 8.99 1.00
CA LYS A 131 14.50 8.02 1.32
C LYS A 131 13.98 8.19 2.75
N THR A 132 14.86 8.44 3.71
CA THR A 132 14.48 8.73 5.11
C THR A 132 13.65 10.00 5.18
N TYR A 133 14.09 11.08 4.53
CA TYR A 133 13.35 12.34 4.46
C TYR A 133 11.94 12.16 3.89
N PHE A 134 11.78 11.41 2.79
CA PHE A 134 10.47 11.16 2.21
C PHE A 134 9.57 10.34 3.14
N LYS A 135 10.12 9.37 3.86
CA LYS A 135 9.39 8.60 4.87
C LYS A 135 8.91 9.47 6.03
N GLU A 136 9.79 10.32 6.56
CA GLU A 136 9.46 11.28 7.64
C GLU A 136 8.37 12.28 7.24
N LYS A 137 8.37 12.68 5.97
CA LYS A 137 7.36 13.60 5.40
C LYS A 137 6.11 12.90 4.87
N ASN A 138 6.00 11.57 5.04
CA ASN A 138 4.92 10.74 4.50
C ASN A 138 4.74 10.90 2.97
N ILE A 139 5.85 11.12 2.25
CA ILE A 139 5.85 11.18 0.78
C ILE A 139 6.05 9.77 0.24
N ASN A 140 5.05 9.27 -0.46
CA ASN A 140 5.16 7.98 -1.15
C ASN A 140 6.05 8.12 -2.37
N PHE A 141 6.99 7.21 -2.53
CA PHE A 141 7.90 7.17 -3.68
C PHE A 141 8.14 5.74 -4.16
N THR A 142 8.49 5.62 -5.44
CA THR A 142 8.96 4.37 -6.05
C THR A 142 10.48 4.42 -6.12
N GLU A 143 11.17 3.45 -5.52
CA GLU A 143 12.62 3.32 -5.63
C GLU A 143 13.00 2.47 -6.83
N ILE A 144 13.95 2.96 -7.65
CA ILE A 144 14.53 2.25 -8.78
C ILE A 144 16.04 2.15 -8.57
N ASN A 145 16.53 0.91 -8.42
CA ASN A 145 17.97 0.64 -8.33
C ASN A 145 18.57 0.58 -9.73
N VAL A 146 19.27 1.65 -10.11
CA VAL A 146 19.89 1.78 -11.45
C VAL A 146 21.18 0.96 -11.59
N ALA A 147 21.75 0.46 -10.51
CA ALA A 147 22.91 -0.43 -10.59
C ALA A 147 22.54 -1.84 -11.08
N SER A 148 21.29 -2.26 -10.86
CA SER A 148 20.79 -3.58 -11.28
C SER A 148 19.99 -3.56 -12.58
N ASP A 149 19.64 -2.37 -13.10
CA ASP A 149 18.81 -2.19 -14.30
C ASP A 149 19.41 -1.10 -15.22
N PRO A 150 20.25 -1.49 -16.19
CA PRO A 150 20.86 -0.56 -17.13
C PRO A 150 19.85 0.25 -17.95
N SER A 151 18.70 -0.32 -18.29
CA SER A 151 17.67 0.38 -19.05
C SER A 151 17.05 1.54 -18.27
N ARG A 152 16.91 1.37 -16.97
CA ARG A 152 16.46 2.41 -16.04
C ARG A 152 17.54 3.48 -15.80
N ALA A 153 18.79 3.09 -15.80
CA ALA A 153 19.90 4.05 -15.77
C ALA A 153 19.90 4.95 -17.01
N GLU A 154 19.72 4.39 -18.20
CA GLU A 154 19.60 5.16 -19.45
C GLU A 154 18.37 6.07 -19.45
N GLU A 155 17.21 5.58 -18.96
CA GLU A 155 16.01 6.40 -18.82
C GLU A 155 16.25 7.59 -17.89
N MET A 156 16.90 7.37 -16.75
CA MET A 156 17.25 8.42 -15.79
C MET A 156 18.13 9.49 -16.44
N VAL A 157 19.20 9.09 -17.14
CA VAL A 157 20.11 10.00 -17.82
C VAL A 157 19.39 10.75 -18.94
N ARG A 158 18.54 10.10 -19.71
CA ARG A 158 17.76 10.75 -20.78
C ARG A 158 16.83 11.83 -20.22
N LYS A 159 16.25 11.63 -19.04
CA LYS A 159 15.34 12.60 -18.40
C LYS A 159 16.07 13.79 -17.79
N SER A 160 17.20 13.54 -17.13
CA SER A 160 17.88 14.55 -16.31
C SER A 160 19.13 15.14 -16.95
N GLY A 161 19.73 14.44 -17.93
CA GLY A 161 21.04 14.78 -18.50
C GLY A 161 22.21 14.43 -17.55
N GLN A 162 21.97 13.79 -16.39
CA GLN A 162 22.98 13.52 -15.38
C GLN A 162 23.07 12.03 -15.05
N GLN A 163 24.25 11.56 -14.67
CA GLN A 163 24.50 10.15 -14.31
C GLN A 163 24.54 9.90 -12.79
N GLY A 164 24.62 10.94 -11.98
CA GLY A 164 24.72 10.82 -10.52
C GLY A 164 23.40 10.40 -9.86
N VAL A 165 23.50 9.72 -8.69
CA VAL A 165 22.38 9.40 -7.82
C VAL A 165 22.58 10.01 -6.43
N PRO A 166 21.52 10.33 -5.64
CA PRO A 166 20.11 10.11 -5.96
C PRO A 166 19.57 11.11 -6.99
N GLN A 167 18.63 10.66 -7.81
CA GLN A 167 17.80 11.54 -8.63
C GLN A 167 16.34 11.31 -8.27
N THR A 168 15.58 12.40 -8.22
CA THR A 168 14.14 12.36 -7.93
C THR A 168 13.37 12.93 -9.11
N ASP A 169 12.50 12.10 -9.69
CA ASP A 169 11.58 12.47 -10.76
C ASP A 169 10.16 12.65 -10.15
N ILE A 170 9.55 13.80 -10.42
CA ILE A 170 8.23 14.17 -9.90
C ILE A 170 7.34 14.54 -11.08
N ASN A 171 6.39 13.64 -11.40
CA ASN A 171 5.42 13.79 -12.50
C ASN A 171 4.02 14.12 -11.98
#